data_4d4792de542ef992f8bf3711bd6a75d8
#
_entry.id   4d4792de542ef992f8bf3711bd6a75d8
#
_cell.length_a   1.000
_cell.length_b   1.000
_cell.length_c   1.000
_cell.angle_alpha   90.00
_cell.angle_beta   90.00
_cell.angle_gamma   90.00
#
_symmetry.space_group_name_H-M   'P 1'
#
loop_
_entity.id
_entity.type
_entity.pdbx_description
1 polymer ?
#
loop_
_entity_poly.entity_id
_entity_poly.type
_entity_poly.pdbx_seq_one_letter_code
_entity_poly.pdbx_strand_id
1 'polypeptide(L)'
;MIIIGFSGRARTGKSTLSRYLYDAAHDAGWDVQILPFAGPLKRHVIEDMGYAKEKDPVNYRRFCQEIGASKRAENPDHWVNLWYKGLLQAYEAEHNETDRPVLYLVDDVRYPNELKKLNEIGAITCFIKHNDREIEEPDGEWRTHNSEEMANLGERSSTEVLKSLGYDYVVHNDKDEKEIAKWCKRFVQEVMITAEKDLCPCEGCQAARENRPVDNDKVNQELDDLLKDIEKDLEDDDGEANDSNS
;
A
#
# COMPACT_ATOMS: atom_id res chain seq x y z
N MET A 1 -18.18 -5.10 0.69
CA MET A 1 -16.96 -4.38 0.20
C MET A 1 -15.73 -5.01 0.81
N ILE A 2 -14.74 -5.34 -0.01
CA ILE A 2 -13.42 -5.78 0.44
C ILE A 2 -12.39 -4.80 -0.11
N ILE A 3 -11.37 -4.49 0.68
CA ILE A 3 -10.27 -3.60 0.29
C ILE A 3 -8.96 -4.35 0.51
N ILE A 4 -8.05 -4.33 -0.48
CA ILE A 4 -6.71 -4.91 -0.36
C ILE A 4 -5.68 -3.83 -0.70
N GLY A 5 -4.80 -3.53 0.26
CA GLY A 5 -3.72 -2.56 0.10
C GLY A 5 -2.36 -3.22 -0.10
N PHE A 6 -1.58 -2.70 -1.05
CA PHE A 6 -0.23 -3.18 -1.36
C PHE A 6 0.81 -2.11 -1.11
N SER A 7 1.80 -2.47 -0.30
CA SER A 7 3.03 -1.71 -0.06
C SER A 7 4.25 -2.47 -0.56
N GLY A 8 5.39 -1.82 -0.63
CA GLY A 8 6.67 -2.38 -1.06
C GLY A 8 7.39 -1.45 -2.02
N ARG A 9 8.69 -1.67 -2.24
CA ARG A 9 9.54 -0.83 -3.10
C ARG A 9 9.01 -0.73 -4.54
N ALA A 10 9.46 0.30 -5.24
CA ALA A 10 9.23 0.39 -6.67
C ALA A 10 9.77 -0.88 -7.38
N ARG A 11 9.04 -1.37 -8.39
CA ARG A 11 9.38 -2.57 -9.19
C ARG A 11 9.33 -3.92 -8.47
N THR A 12 8.82 -4.00 -7.23
CA THR A 12 8.59 -5.29 -6.55
C THR A 12 7.40 -6.08 -7.10
N GLY A 13 6.70 -5.56 -8.10
CA GLY A 13 5.58 -6.25 -8.75
C GLY A 13 4.20 -5.95 -8.19
N LYS A 14 4.03 -4.87 -7.39
CA LYS A 14 2.72 -4.45 -6.85
C LYS A 14 1.63 -4.39 -7.93
N SER A 15 1.85 -3.62 -8.99
CA SER A 15 0.87 -3.46 -10.07
C SER A 15 0.63 -4.74 -10.87
N THR A 16 1.63 -5.63 -10.96
CA THR A 16 1.47 -6.95 -11.56
C THR A 16 0.56 -7.81 -10.71
N LEU A 17 0.80 -7.83 -9.39
CA LEU A 17 -0.02 -8.57 -8.44
C LEU A 17 -1.46 -8.05 -8.42
N SER A 18 -1.65 -6.72 -8.39
CA SER A 18 -2.98 -6.09 -8.47
C SER A 18 -3.73 -6.50 -9.73
N ARG A 19 -3.06 -6.58 -10.89
CA ARG A 19 -3.67 -7.03 -12.13
C ARG A 19 -4.11 -8.50 -12.05
N TYR A 20 -3.27 -9.40 -11.54
CA TYR A 20 -3.65 -10.80 -11.38
C TYR A 20 -4.79 -11.00 -10.38
N LEU A 21 -4.83 -10.22 -9.32
CA LEU A 21 -5.96 -10.24 -8.39
C LEU A 21 -7.23 -9.66 -9.01
N TYR A 22 -7.10 -8.60 -9.80
CA TYR A 22 -8.18 -8.04 -10.58
C TYR A 22 -8.80 -9.13 -11.48
N ASP A 23 -7.98 -9.78 -12.31
CA ASP A 23 -8.44 -10.81 -13.23
C ASP A 23 -9.08 -11.99 -12.48
N ALA A 24 -8.45 -12.45 -11.39
CA ALA A 24 -8.95 -13.57 -10.60
C ALA A 24 -10.30 -13.26 -9.91
N ALA A 25 -10.48 -12.05 -9.38
CA ALA A 25 -11.70 -11.63 -8.72
C ALA A 25 -12.84 -11.37 -9.74
N HIS A 26 -12.50 -10.76 -10.87
CA HIS A 26 -13.44 -10.56 -11.98
C HIS A 26 -13.96 -11.89 -12.54
N ASP A 27 -13.06 -12.87 -12.76
CA ASP A 27 -13.41 -14.23 -13.17
C ASP A 27 -14.33 -14.95 -12.15
N ALA A 28 -14.18 -14.59 -10.87
CA ALA A 28 -15.03 -15.07 -9.79
C ALA A 28 -16.36 -14.33 -9.63
N GLY A 29 -16.65 -13.35 -10.50
CA GLY A 29 -17.92 -12.61 -10.55
C GLY A 29 -17.97 -11.38 -9.66
N TRP A 30 -16.82 -10.86 -9.19
CA TRP A 30 -16.75 -9.63 -8.42
C TRP A 30 -16.61 -8.41 -9.33
N ASP A 31 -17.16 -7.29 -8.89
CA ASP A 31 -16.80 -6.00 -9.44
C ASP A 31 -15.49 -5.52 -8.79
N VAL A 32 -14.51 -5.11 -9.60
CA VAL A 32 -13.15 -4.80 -9.12
C VAL A 32 -12.73 -3.42 -9.58
N GLN A 33 -12.25 -2.61 -8.65
CA GLN A 33 -11.68 -1.29 -8.95
C GLN A 33 -10.27 -1.15 -8.38
N ILE A 34 -9.38 -0.48 -9.13
CA ILE A 34 -8.08 -0.04 -8.63
C ILE A 34 -8.21 1.41 -8.20
N LEU A 35 -8.05 1.66 -6.89
CA LEU A 35 -8.24 2.97 -6.28
C LEU A 35 -6.99 3.41 -5.52
N PRO A 36 -5.94 3.93 -6.20
CA PRO A 36 -4.69 4.31 -5.57
C PRO A 36 -4.83 5.56 -4.69
N PHE A 37 -4.05 5.65 -3.59
CA PHE A 37 -3.99 6.85 -2.74
C PHE A 37 -3.57 8.11 -3.49
N ALA A 38 -2.66 7.97 -4.46
CA ALA A 38 -2.26 9.08 -5.32
C ALA A 38 -3.31 9.46 -6.39
N GLY A 39 -4.44 8.78 -6.47
CA GLY A 39 -5.51 9.08 -7.43
C GLY A 39 -5.99 10.52 -7.38
N PRO A 40 -6.39 11.06 -6.23
CA PRO A 40 -6.81 12.46 -6.09
C PRO A 40 -5.71 13.46 -6.49
N LEU A 41 -4.47 13.22 -6.08
CA LEU A 41 -3.32 14.05 -6.45
C LEU A 41 -3.09 14.04 -7.97
N LYS A 42 -3.11 12.87 -8.59
CA LYS A 42 -2.91 12.73 -10.04
C LYS A 42 -4.02 13.44 -10.82
N ARG A 43 -5.28 13.32 -10.37
CA ARG A 43 -6.40 14.06 -10.98
C ARG A 43 -6.19 15.56 -10.89
N HIS A 44 -5.84 16.07 -9.72
CA HIS A 44 -5.55 17.50 -9.53
C HIS A 44 -4.47 18.01 -10.48
N VAL A 45 -3.36 17.29 -10.64
CA VAL A 45 -2.29 17.69 -11.55
C VAL A 45 -2.72 17.65 -13.02
N ILE A 46 -3.57 16.70 -13.42
CA ILE A 46 -4.04 16.56 -14.80
C ILE A 46 -5.15 17.58 -15.10
N GLU A 47 -6.19 17.62 -14.26
CA GLU A 47 -7.42 18.34 -14.55
C GLU A 47 -7.29 19.83 -14.23
N ASP A 48 -6.70 20.18 -13.09
CA ASP A 48 -6.62 21.57 -12.64
C ASP A 48 -5.37 22.30 -13.16
N MET A 49 -4.28 21.57 -13.39
CA MET A 49 -3.01 22.15 -13.84
C MET A 49 -2.68 21.88 -15.32
N GLY A 50 -3.41 20.97 -15.97
CA GLY A 50 -3.25 20.66 -17.39
C GLY A 50 -2.00 19.82 -17.75
N TYR A 51 -1.32 19.21 -16.76
CA TYR A 51 -0.15 18.39 -16.98
C TYR A 51 -0.52 16.91 -17.09
N ALA A 52 -0.44 16.35 -18.30
CA ALA A 52 -0.66 14.94 -18.56
C ALA A 52 0.68 14.18 -18.64
N LYS A 53 0.73 13.02 -18.00
CA LYS A 53 1.93 12.15 -17.94
C LYS A 53 2.47 11.79 -19.33
N GLU A 54 1.59 11.60 -20.30
CA GLU A 54 1.92 11.20 -21.67
C GLU A 54 2.56 12.32 -22.46
N LYS A 55 2.24 13.58 -22.12
CA LYS A 55 2.75 14.78 -22.82
C LYS A 55 4.05 15.29 -22.22
N ASP A 56 4.16 15.27 -20.89
CA ASP A 56 5.32 15.77 -20.17
C ASP A 56 5.55 14.96 -18.89
N PRO A 57 6.15 13.77 -19.01
CA PRO A 57 6.31 12.87 -17.88
C PRO A 57 7.22 13.43 -16.78
N VAL A 58 8.19 14.29 -17.12
CA VAL A 58 9.14 14.87 -16.16
C VAL A 58 8.45 15.92 -15.30
N ASN A 59 7.80 16.89 -15.90
CA ASN A 59 7.07 17.93 -15.16
C ASN A 59 5.86 17.36 -14.43
N TYR A 60 5.11 16.42 -15.04
CA TYR A 60 4.03 15.70 -14.35
C TYR A 60 4.49 15.07 -13.03
N ARG A 61 5.63 14.36 -13.06
CA ARG A 61 6.18 13.72 -11.86
C ARG A 61 6.61 14.74 -10.83
N ARG A 62 7.34 15.79 -11.26
CA ARG A 62 7.78 16.88 -10.39
C ARG A 62 6.60 17.54 -9.68
N PHE A 63 5.54 17.91 -10.40
CA PHE A 63 4.34 18.51 -9.80
C PHE A 63 3.61 17.56 -8.84
N CYS A 64 3.50 16.28 -9.17
CA CYS A 64 2.96 15.31 -8.22
C CYS A 64 3.77 15.26 -6.92
N GLN A 65 5.09 15.35 -6.99
CA GLN A 65 5.95 15.35 -5.80
C GLN A 65 5.81 16.65 -5.00
N GLU A 66 5.94 17.82 -5.66
CA GLU A 66 5.89 19.14 -5.03
C GLU A 66 4.53 19.40 -4.36
N ILE A 67 3.42 19.19 -5.09
CA ILE A 67 2.07 19.40 -4.58
C ILE A 67 1.75 18.36 -3.52
N GLY A 68 2.14 17.10 -3.76
CA GLY A 68 1.96 16.03 -2.80
C GLY A 68 2.62 16.35 -1.47
N ALA A 69 3.87 16.81 -1.48
CA ALA A 69 4.62 17.21 -0.29
C ALA A 69 4.04 18.49 0.37
N SER A 70 3.73 19.52 -0.42
CA SER A 70 3.15 20.78 0.11
C SER A 70 1.86 20.54 0.87
N LYS A 71 0.93 19.76 0.29
CA LYS A 71 -0.34 19.48 0.95
C LYS A 71 -0.21 18.62 2.19
N ARG A 72 0.75 17.66 2.21
CA ARG A 72 1.06 16.89 3.41
C ARG A 72 1.71 17.73 4.51
N ALA A 73 2.51 18.74 4.16
CA ALA A 73 3.08 19.66 5.14
C ALA A 73 2.01 20.52 5.84
N GLU A 74 0.96 20.89 5.11
CA GLU A 74 -0.20 21.61 5.66
C GLU A 74 -1.08 20.67 6.51
N ASN A 75 -1.35 19.48 6.00
CA ASN A 75 -2.18 18.44 6.64
C ASN A 75 -1.67 17.06 6.19
N PRO A 76 -1.02 16.28 7.07
CA PRO A 76 -0.49 14.95 6.73
C PRO A 76 -1.54 14.02 6.12
N ASP A 77 -2.80 14.11 6.55
CA ASP A 77 -3.89 13.24 6.10
C ASP A 77 -4.68 13.81 4.90
N HIS A 78 -4.22 14.91 4.29
CA HIS A 78 -4.95 15.55 3.19
C HIS A 78 -5.33 14.56 2.08
N TRP A 79 -4.36 13.80 1.55
CA TRP A 79 -4.60 12.86 0.45
C TRP A 79 -5.34 11.60 0.90
N VAL A 80 -5.10 11.13 2.11
CA VAL A 80 -5.81 10.01 2.73
C VAL A 80 -7.30 10.33 2.87
N ASN A 81 -7.62 11.53 3.34
CA ASN A 81 -9.01 11.97 3.51
C ASN A 81 -9.73 12.12 2.16
N LEU A 82 -9.06 12.67 1.14
CA LEU A 82 -9.62 12.77 -0.21
C LEU A 82 -9.81 11.40 -0.86
N TRP A 83 -8.86 10.49 -0.67
CA TRP A 83 -8.98 9.12 -1.13
C TRP A 83 -10.16 8.40 -0.45
N TYR A 84 -10.27 8.51 0.87
CA TYR A 84 -11.35 7.86 1.63
C TYR A 84 -12.73 8.37 1.24
N LYS A 85 -12.86 9.68 1.02
CA LYS A 85 -14.08 10.25 0.46
C LYS A 85 -14.42 9.68 -0.91
N GLY A 86 -13.43 9.55 -1.79
CA GLY A 86 -13.59 8.94 -3.11
C GLY A 86 -14.00 7.47 -3.05
N LEU A 87 -13.43 6.72 -2.10
CA LEU A 87 -13.80 5.32 -1.85
C LEU A 87 -15.29 5.19 -1.46
N LEU A 88 -15.76 6.03 -0.52
CA LEU A 88 -17.16 6.00 -0.09
C LEU A 88 -18.10 6.35 -1.26
N GLN A 89 -17.77 7.36 -2.06
CA GLN A 89 -18.56 7.73 -3.24
C GLN A 89 -18.61 6.62 -4.29
N ALA A 90 -17.47 5.96 -4.55
CA ALA A 90 -17.41 4.83 -5.46
C ALA A 90 -18.26 3.66 -4.97
N TYR A 91 -18.17 3.34 -3.67
CA TYR A 91 -18.96 2.28 -3.06
C TYR A 91 -20.47 2.56 -3.13
N GLU A 92 -20.91 3.79 -2.81
CA GLU A 92 -22.32 4.18 -2.90
C GLU A 92 -22.86 4.07 -4.33
N ALA A 93 -22.06 4.49 -5.32
CA ALA A 93 -22.45 4.41 -6.73
C ALA A 93 -22.66 2.96 -7.18
N GLU A 94 -21.68 2.08 -6.89
CA GLU A 94 -21.75 0.67 -7.30
C GLU A 94 -22.81 -0.11 -6.55
N HIS A 95 -22.98 0.11 -5.25
CA HIS A 95 -23.99 -0.59 -4.45
C HIS A 95 -25.42 -0.31 -4.91
N ASN A 96 -25.64 0.84 -5.54
CA ASN A 96 -26.93 1.18 -6.15
C ASN A 96 -27.16 0.57 -7.54
N GLU A 97 -26.07 0.12 -8.20
CA GLU A 97 -26.14 -0.41 -9.57
C GLU A 97 -26.14 -1.93 -9.65
N THR A 98 -25.43 -2.59 -8.74
CA THR A 98 -25.27 -4.06 -8.77
C THR A 98 -25.34 -4.68 -7.38
N ASP A 99 -25.86 -5.93 -7.30
CA ASP A 99 -25.81 -6.75 -6.09
C ASP A 99 -24.47 -7.54 -5.97
N ARG A 100 -23.50 -7.24 -6.85
CA ARG A 100 -22.23 -7.95 -6.85
C ARG A 100 -21.34 -7.48 -5.71
N PRO A 101 -20.54 -8.38 -5.13
CA PRO A 101 -19.51 -7.98 -4.19
C PRO A 101 -18.44 -7.14 -4.89
N VAL A 102 -17.98 -6.09 -4.23
CA VAL A 102 -16.98 -5.15 -4.77
C VAL A 102 -15.64 -5.33 -4.07
N LEU A 103 -14.57 -5.42 -4.87
CA LEU A 103 -13.18 -5.45 -4.44
C LEU A 103 -12.46 -4.16 -4.85
N TYR A 104 -11.91 -3.43 -3.89
CA TYR A 104 -11.02 -2.30 -4.13
C TYR A 104 -9.57 -2.70 -3.92
N LEU A 105 -8.73 -2.45 -4.93
CA LEU A 105 -7.29 -2.68 -4.90
C LEU A 105 -6.55 -1.35 -4.77
N VAL A 106 -5.71 -1.21 -3.75
CA VAL A 106 -4.90 -0.02 -3.48
C VAL A 106 -3.43 -0.38 -3.66
N ASP A 107 -2.85 -0.09 -4.81
CA ASP A 107 -1.54 -0.60 -5.24
C ASP A 107 -0.36 0.37 -4.98
N ASP A 108 -0.58 1.42 -4.21
CA ASP A 108 0.41 2.46 -3.96
C ASP A 108 0.50 2.94 -2.51
N VAL A 109 0.32 2.05 -1.55
CA VAL A 109 0.50 2.36 -0.13
C VAL A 109 1.97 2.70 0.14
N ARG A 110 2.27 3.94 0.59
CA ARG A 110 3.62 4.48 0.72
C ARG A 110 3.90 5.17 2.04
N TYR A 111 2.87 5.65 2.73
CA TYR A 111 3.00 6.41 3.96
C TYR A 111 2.35 5.69 5.14
N PRO A 112 2.90 5.85 6.36
CA PRO A 112 2.34 5.21 7.55
C PRO A 112 0.87 5.54 7.80
N ASN A 113 0.45 6.78 7.55
CA ASN A 113 -0.94 7.20 7.70
C ASN A 113 -1.89 6.56 6.66
N GLU A 114 -1.39 6.19 5.48
CA GLU A 114 -2.15 5.41 4.47
C GLU A 114 -2.38 3.98 4.97
N LEU A 115 -1.34 3.32 5.49
CA LEU A 115 -1.44 2.00 6.10
C LEU A 115 -2.36 2.02 7.32
N LYS A 116 -2.20 3.01 8.20
CA LYS A 116 -3.07 3.21 9.36
C LYS A 116 -4.52 3.33 8.95
N LYS A 117 -4.83 4.14 7.93
CA LYS A 117 -6.21 4.30 7.43
C LYS A 117 -6.78 2.99 6.90
N LEU A 118 -6.01 2.22 6.14
CA LEU A 118 -6.43 0.89 5.67
C LEU A 118 -6.75 -0.05 6.82
N ASN A 119 -5.92 -0.09 7.85
CA ASN A 119 -6.15 -0.91 9.04
C ASN A 119 -7.40 -0.46 9.81
N GLU A 120 -7.62 0.86 9.98
CA GLU A 120 -8.81 1.42 10.63
C GLU A 120 -10.13 1.00 9.95
N ILE A 121 -10.13 0.89 8.63
CA ILE A 121 -11.31 0.50 7.86
C ILE A 121 -11.40 -1.01 7.62
N GLY A 122 -10.52 -1.81 8.22
CA GLY A 122 -10.52 -3.27 8.11
C GLY A 122 -10.08 -3.80 6.75
N ALA A 123 -9.26 -3.06 6.01
CA ALA A 123 -8.67 -3.54 4.77
C ALA A 123 -7.64 -4.64 5.03
N ILE A 124 -7.46 -5.53 4.06
CA ILE A 124 -6.37 -6.52 4.05
C ILE A 124 -5.11 -5.82 3.53
N THR A 125 -4.03 -5.88 4.27
CA THR A 125 -2.79 -5.18 3.95
C THR A 125 -1.66 -6.16 3.63
N CYS A 126 -0.98 -5.93 2.50
CA CYS A 126 0.08 -6.79 1.99
C CYS A 126 1.36 -5.99 1.76
N PHE A 127 2.48 -6.46 2.32
CA PHE A 127 3.80 -5.96 1.95
C PHE A 127 4.44 -6.91 0.93
N ILE A 128 4.89 -6.36 -0.22
CA ILE A 128 5.48 -7.14 -1.30
C ILE A 128 6.99 -6.97 -1.28
N LYS A 129 7.69 -8.06 -0.99
CA LYS A 129 9.15 -8.19 -1.03
C LYS A 129 9.61 -8.84 -2.32
N HIS A 130 10.84 -8.51 -2.71
CA HIS A 130 11.56 -9.17 -3.79
C HIS A 130 12.98 -9.48 -3.33
N ASN A 131 13.26 -10.74 -2.96
CA ASN A 131 14.50 -11.13 -2.27
C ASN A 131 15.74 -11.21 -3.16
N ASP A 132 15.62 -11.44 -4.48
CA ASP A 132 16.74 -11.90 -5.32
C ASP A 132 17.03 -11.06 -6.58
N ARG A 133 16.33 -9.98 -6.79
CA ARG A 133 16.77 -9.05 -7.81
C ARG A 133 17.63 -7.98 -7.13
N GLU A 134 18.90 -7.92 -7.51
CA GLU A 134 19.54 -6.63 -7.64
C GLU A 134 18.56 -5.79 -8.46
N ILE A 135 17.65 -5.10 -7.78
CA ILE A 135 16.78 -4.14 -8.43
C ILE A 135 17.78 -3.15 -8.97
N GLU A 136 18.10 -3.29 -10.29
CA GLU A 136 18.89 -2.31 -11.00
C GLU A 136 18.33 -0.99 -10.59
N GLU A 137 19.07 -0.35 -9.75
CA GLU A 137 18.62 0.88 -9.18
C GLU A 137 18.58 1.89 -10.33
N PRO A 138 17.42 2.35 -10.78
CA PRO A 138 17.40 3.42 -11.78
C PRO A 138 18.08 4.62 -11.15
N ASP A 139 19.08 5.16 -11.81
CA ASP A 139 19.74 6.40 -11.41
C ASP A 139 18.69 7.51 -11.21
N GLY A 140 18.68 8.14 -10.03
CA GLY A 140 17.83 9.29 -9.81
C GLY A 140 17.50 9.59 -8.34
N GLU A 141 17.32 10.87 -8.06
CA GLU A 141 16.98 11.48 -6.77
C GLU A 141 15.66 10.97 -6.14
N TRP A 142 14.82 10.27 -6.91
CA TRP A 142 13.51 9.83 -6.45
C TRP A 142 13.55 8.74 -5.37
N ARG A 143 14.70 8.08 -5.19
CA ARG A 143 14.89 7.03 -4.15
C ARG A 143 14.94 7.58 -2.75
N THR A 144 15.46 8.79 -2.62
CA THR A 144 15.57 9.51 -1.35
C THR A 144 14.31 10.30 -1.03
N HIS A 145 13.27 10.18 -1.89
CA HIS A 145 12.02 10.85 -1.62
C HIS A 145 11.28 10.15 -0.48
N ASN A 146 10.72 10.92 0.44
CA ASN A 146 9.99 10.44 1.64
C ASN A 146 8.89 9.39 1.32
N SER A 147 8.36 9.37 0.09
CA SER A 147 7.39 8.35 -0.34
C SER A 147 7.95 6.94 -0.49
N GLU A 148 9.26 6.76 -0.49
CA GLU A 148 9.92 5.44 -0.59
C GLU A 148 10.50 4.97 0.76
N GLU A 149 10.48 5.83 1.77
CA GLU A 149 11.08 5.57 3.08
C GLU A 149 10.46 4.34 3.76
N MET A 150 9.13 4.29 3.90
CA MET A 150 8.44 3.14 4.47
C MET A 150 8.67 1.85 3.67
N ALA A 151 8.74 1.94 2.33
CA ALA A 151 9.00 0.79 1.48
C ALA A 151 10.44 0.28 1.62
N ASN A 152 11.41 1.18 1.74
CA ASN A 152 12.81 0.82 1.96
C ASN A 152 13.03 0.21 3.34
N LEU A 153 12.37 0.75 4.37
CA LEU A 153 12.36 0.21 5.71
C LEU A 153 11.76 -1.20 5.72
N GLY A 154 10.59 -1.38 5.14
CA GLY A 154 9.91 -2.67 5.08
C GLY A 154 10.71 -3.74 4.34
N GLU A 155 11.48 -3.38 3.30
CA GLU A 155 12.33 -4.34 2.57
C GLU A 155 13.44 -4.92 3.46
N ARG A 156 13.99 -4.15 4.37
CA ARG A 156 15.02 -4.57 5.33
C ARG A 156 14.45 -5.27 6.57
N SER A 157 13.17 -5.10 6.83
CA SER A 157 12.49 -5.64 8.02
C SER A 157 12.18 -7.13 7.89
N SER A 158 12.15 -7.86 9.01
CA SER A 158 11.67 -9.25 9.03
C SER A 158 10.15 -9.31 8.80
N THR A 159 9.64 -10.52 8.53
CA THR A 159 8.20 -10.75 8.38
C THR A 159 7.44 -10.42 9.67
N GLU A 160 8.03 -10.72 10.82
CA GLU A 160 7.45 -10.46 12.14
C GLU A 160 7.32 -8.96 12.39
N VAL A 161 8.35 -8.18 12.06
CA VAL A 161 8.35 -6.72 12.16
C VAL A 161 7.27 -6.13 11.23
N LEU A 162 7.18 -6.58 9.98
CA LEU A 162 6.13 -6.11 9.07
C LEU A 162 4.72 -6.40 9.58
N LYS A 163 4.52 -7.56 10.21
CA LYS A 163 3.23 -7.89 10.82
C LYS A 163 2.94 -7.01 12.04
N SER A 164 3.95 -6.68 12.85
CA SER A 164 3.76 -5.75 13.99
C SER A 164 3.45 -4.32 13.54
N LEU A 165 3.91 -3.92 12.35
CA LEU A 165 3.56 -2.65 11.72
C LEU A 165 2.14 -2.62 11.12
N GLY A 166 1.41 -3.74 11.18
CA GLY A 166 0.01 -3.82 10.73
C GLY A 166 -0.17 -4.37 9.33
N TYR A 167 0.82 -5.08 8.76
CA TYR A 167 0.62 -5.85 7.54
C TYR A 167 0.08 -7.25 7.86
N ASP A 168 -1.04 -7.60 7.25
CA ASP A 168 -1.64 -8.94 7.39
C ASP A 168 -0.80 -9.99 6.67
N TYR A 169 -0.24 -9.65 5.50
CA TYR A 169 0.52 -10.56 4.66
C TYR A 169 1.85 -9.96 4.22
N VAL A 170 2.89 -10.81 4.18
CA VAL A 170 4.15 -10.52 3.51
C VAL A 170 4.27 -11.46 2.32
N VAL A 171 4.28 -10.91 1.11
CA VAL A 171 4.29 -11.66 -0.14
C VAL A 171 5.68 -11.57 -0.76
N HIS A 172 6.35 -12.71 -0.86
CA HIS A 172 7.63 -12.82 -1.56
C HIS A 172 7.37 -13.05 -3.06
N ASN A 173 7.72 -12.05 -3.88
CA ASN A 173 7.49 -12.06 -5.32
C ASN A 173 8.72 -12.58 -6.08
N ASP A 174 9.21 -13.79 -5.68
CA ASP A 174 10.37 -14.46 -6.28
C ASP A 174 9.95 -15.52 -7.29
N LYS A 175 8.64 -15.67 -7.51
CA LYS A 175 8.03 -16.74 -8.27
C LYS A 175 7.79 -16.34 -9.73
N ASP A 176 7.66 -17.34 -10.58
CA ASP A 176 7.23 -17.10 -11.95
C ASP A 176 5.76 -16.62 -12.02
N GLU A 177 5.39 -16.01 -13.14
CA GLU A 177 4.06 -15.45 -13.34
C GLU A 177 2.92 -16.45 -13.15
N LYS A 178 3.15 -17.73 -13.49
CA LYS A 178 2.12 -18.78 -13.35
C LYS A 178 1.87 -19.14 -11.90
N GLU A 179 2.91 -19.16 -11.09
CA GLU A 179 2.78 -19.41 -9.65
C GLU A 179 2.11 -18.24 -8.94
N ILE A 180 2.46 -16.99 -9.32
CA ILE A 180 1.80 -15.79 -8.82
C ILE A 180 0.31 -15.79 -9.18
N ALA A 181 -0.04 -16.10 -10.43
CA ALA A 181 -1.44 -16.18 -10.85
C ALA A 181 -2.23 -17.25 -10.07
N LYS A 182 -1.61 -18.44 -9.81
CA LYS A 182 -2.22 -19.48 -8.98
C LYS A 182 -2.40 -19.03 -7.53
N TRP A 183 -1.41 -18.30 -7.00
CA TRP A 183 -1.52 -17.74 -5.64
C TRP A 183 -2.66 -16.72 -5.56
N CYS A 184 -2.76 -15.81 -6.53
CA CYS A 184 -3.85 -14.83 -6.58
C CYS A 184 -5.24 -15.49 -6.64
N LYS A 185 -5.40 -16.53 -7.44
CA LYS A 185 -6.68 -17.26 -7.51
C LYS A 185 -7.05 -17.91 -6.17
N ARG A 186 -6.09 -18.53 -5.49
CA ARG A 186 -6.33 -19.10 -4.15
C ARG A 186 -6.63 -18.03 -3.12
N PHE A 187 -5.87 -16.93 -3.14
CA PHE A 187 -6.05 -15.81 -2.23
C PHE A 187 -7.45 -15.18 -2.38
N VAL A 188 -7.91 -14.95 -3.62
CA VAL A 188 -9.27 -14.46 -3.89
C VAL A 188 -10.31 -15.43 -3.33
N GLN A 189 -10.15 -16.74 -3.53
CA GLN A 189 -11.07 -17.73 -2.98
C GLN A 189 -11.11 -17.71 -1.45
N GLU A 190 -9.95 -17.61 -0.79
CA GLU A 190 -9.85 -17.52 0.67
C GLU A 190 -10.52 -16.23 1.19
N VAL A 191 -10.26 -15.10 0.54
CA VAL A 191 -10.86 -13.80 0.86
C VAL A 191 -12.38 -13.84 0.65
N MET A 192 -12.87 -14.47 -0.43
CA MET A 192 -14.31 -14.64 -0.69
C MET A 192 -14.99 -15.47 0.41
N ILE A 193 -14.40 -16.61 0.80
CA ILE A 193 -14.93 -17.47 1.86
C ILE A 193 -14.98 -16.71 3.19
N THR A 194 -13.96 -15.91 3.47
CA THR A 194 -13.92 -15.08 4.68
C THR A 194 -14.97 -13.99 4.64
N ALA A 195 -15.10 -13.32 3.50
CA ALA A 195 -16.10 -12.26 3.30
C ALA A 195 -17.54 -12.78 3.39
N GLU A 196 -17.83 -13.97 2.87
CA GLU A 196 -19.15 -14.60 3.02
C GLU A 196 -19.47 -14.90 4.50
N LYS A 197 -18.47 -15.27 5.29
CA LYS A 197 -18.61 -15.47 6.74
C LYS A 197 -18.79 -14.16 7.50
N ASP A 198 -18.09 -13.10 7.05
CA ASP A 198 -18.15 -11.77 7.67
C ASP A 198 -19.42 -10.98 7.28
N LEU A 199 -20.09 -11.36 6.21
CA LEU A 199 -21.42 -10.86 5.84
C LEU A 199 -22.53 -11.49 6.71
N CYS A 200 -22.20 -12.43 7.59
CA CYS A 200 -23.16 -12.98 8.54
C CYS A 200 -23.69 -11.88 9.49
N PRO A 201 -24.99 -11.58 9.51
CA PRO A 201 -25.56 -10.52 10.34
C PRO A 201 -25.70 -10.92 11.82
N CYS A 202 -25.16 -12.06 12.26
CA CYS A 202 -25.29 -12.50 13.62
C CYS A 202 -24.42 -11.65 14.59
N GLU A 203 -24.93 -11.43 15.80
CA GLU A 203 -24.29 -10.64 16.86
C GLU A 203 -22.86 -11.13 17.20
N GLY A 204 -22.59 -12.44 17.09
CA GLY A 204 -21.27 -13.01 17.35
C GLY A 204 -20.22 -12.61 16.32
N CYS A 205 -20.61 -12.44 15.03
CA CYS A 205 -19.71 -11.96 13.98
C CYS A 205 -19.48 -10.46 14.06
N GLN A 206 -20.47 -9.69 14.53
CA GLN A 206 -20.33 -8.26 14.80
C GLN A 206 -19.38 -8.00 15.98
N ALA A 207 -19.50 -8.73 17.07
CA ALA A 207 -18.63 -8.63 18.24
C ALA A 207 -17.16 -8.98 17.92
N ALA A 208 -16.91 -9.93 17.01
CA ALA A 208 -15.55 -10.26 16.55
C ALA A 208 -14.90 -9.17 15.72
N ARG A 209 -15.70 -8.33 15.01
CA ARG A 209 -15.21 -7.17 14.25
C ARG A 209 -14.82 -6.00 15.15
N GLU A 210 -15.56 -5.80 16.23
CA GLU A 210 -15.34 -4.73 17.21
C GLU A 210 -14.13 -4.99 18.12
N ASN A 211 -13.64 -6.22 18.18
CA ASN A 211 -12.56 -6.66 19.08
C ASN A 211 -11.18 -6.84 18.42
N ARG A 212 -10.88 -6.20 17.29
CA ARG A 212 -9.49 -6.05 16.83
C ARG A 212 -8.87 -4.83 17.52
N PRO A 213 -8.12 -5.00 18.63
CA PRO A 213 -7.40 -3.88 19.22
C PRO A 213 -6.18 -3.59 18.33
N VAL A 214 -6.28 -2.64 17.45
CA VAL A 214 -5.09 -1.97 16.94
C VAL A 214 -4.73 -0.92 17.98
N ASP A 215 -3.75 -1.24 18.82
CA ASP A 215 -3.13 -0.27 19.72
C ASP A 215 -2.27 0.66 18.86
N ASN A 216 -2.91 1.70 18.34
CA ASN A 216 -2.28 2.67 17.45
C ASN A 216 -1.10 3.40 18.09
N ASP A 217 -1.09 3.58 19.41
CA ASP A 217 0.00 4.24 20.12
C ASP A 217 1.22 3.32 20.19
N LYS A 218 0.99 2.02 20.36
CA LYS A 218 2.04 1.00 20.31
C LYS A 218 2.66 0.87 18.91
N VAL A 219 1.84 0.88 17.86
CA VAL A 219 2.31 0.83 16.46
C VAL A 219 3.14 2.07 16.11
N ASN A 220 2.73 3.26 16.53
CA ASN A 220 3.51 4.48 16.31
C ASN A 220 4.83 4.46 17.10
N GLN A 221 4.79 3.97 18.35
CA GLN A 221 6.00 3.84 19.18
C GLN A 221 6.99 2.83 18.58
N GLU A 222 6.52 1.67 18.14
CA GLU A 222 7.36 0.65 17.48
C GLU A 222 7.95 1.15 16.16
N LEU A 223 7.21 1.98 15.40
CA LEU A 223 7.70 2.63 14.18
C LEU A 223 8.80 3.65 14.48
N ASP A 224 8.60 4.52 15.49
CA ASP A 224 9.58 5.52 15.91
C ASP A 224 10.84 4.88 16.48
N ASP A 225 10.71 3.80 17.23
CA ASP A 225 11.85 3.07 17.79
C ASP A 225 12.63 2.33 16.70
N LEU A 226 11.95 1.78 15.70
CA LEU A 226 12.57 1.14 14.53
C LEU A 226 13.30 2.16 13.64
N LEU A 227 12.76 3.36 13.48
CA LEU A 227 13.42 4.45 12.75
C LEU A 227 14.72 4.88 13.44
N LYS A 228 14.72 4.99 14.78
CA LYS A 228 15.93 5.30 15.57
C LYS A 228 16.99 4.21 15.49
N ASP A 229 16.60 2.93 15.53
CA ASP A 229 17.54 1.82 15.40
C ASP A 229 18.24 1.81 14.03
N ILE A 230 17.51 2.16 12.96
CA ILE A 230 18.05 2.24 11.60
C ILE A 230 18.96 3.47 11.44
N GLU A 231 18.61 4.61 12.00
CA GLU A 231 19.50 5.81 12.01
C GLU A 231 20.82 5.48 12.69
N LYS A 232 20.77 4.74 13.79
CA LYS A 232 21.98 4.31 14.52
C LYS A 232 22.85 3.33 13.72
N ASP A 233 22.25 2.35 13.04
CA ASP A 233 22.99 1.40 12.20
C ASP A 233 23.65 2.10 11.00
N LEU A 234 23.05 3.17 10.46
CA LEU A 234 23.62 3.98 9.39
C LEU A 234 24.80 4.86 9.87
N GLU A 235 24.74 5.37 11.10
CA GLU A 235 25.84 6.15 11.70
C GLU A 235 27.04 5.25 12.04
N ASP A 236 26.81 4.00 12.45
CA ASP A 236 27.88 3.03 12.78
C ASP A 236 28.60 2.54 11.50
N ASP A 237 27.92 2.44 10.35
CA ASP A 237 28.51 1.99 9.06
C ASP A 237 29.41 3.08 8.41
N ASP A 238 29.10 4.37 8.63
CA ASP A 238 29.94 5.48 8.18
C ASP A 238 31.23 5.65 9.03
N GLY A 239 31.29 5.05 10.22
CA GLY A 239 32.42 5.11 11.12
C GLY A 239 33.60 4.19 10.75
N GLU A 240 33.35 3.06 10.10
CA GLU A 240 34.42 2.09 9.75
C GLU A 240 35.15 2.40 8.44
N ALA A 241 34.63 3.32 7.61
CA ALA A 241 35.25 3.65 6.30
C ALA A 241 36.47 4.60 6.40
N ASN A 242 36.77 5.20 7.57
CA ASN A 242 37.80 6.24 7.70
C ASN A 242 39.14 5.78 8.31
N ASP A 243 39.31 4.53 8.74
CA ASP A 243 40.54 4.08 9.43
C ASP A 243 41.49 3.22 8.56
N SER A 244 41.28 3.12 7.24
CA SER A 244 42.17 2.34 6.35
C SER A 244 43.12 3.16 5.45
N ASN A 245 43.41 4.42 5.77
CA ASN A 245 44.42 5.22 5.09
C ASN A 245 45.35 5.93 6.08
N SER A 246 46.26 5.16 6.65
CA SER A 246 47.49 5.69 7.33
C SER A 246 48.67 4.80 7.03
#